data_3741fd6944d41e28c9342c3d7bbade0a
#
_entry.id   3741fd6944d41e28c9342c3d7bbade0a
#
_cell.length_a   1.000
_cell.length_b   1.000
_cell.length_c   1.000
_cell.angle_alpha   90.00
_cell.angle_beta   90.00
_cell.angle_gamma   90.00
#
_symmetry.space_group_name_H-M   'P 1'
#
loop_
_entity.id
_entity.type
_entity.pdbx_description
1 polymer ?
#
loop_
_entity_poly.entity_id
_entity_poly.type
_entity_poly.pdbx_seq_one_letter_code
_entity_poly.pdbx_strand_id
1 'polypeptide(L)'
;MNQVCCMPLVKHRFVIYATLLRYIGLVVTPEFQRARSAGAKQQREEAILAAATRLGAGRGIRQVTLTDIAHAVGMHKSAMLRYFETREQIFLRLTADGWREWSEVLRQELARLSPGAPDSAVAQALAGSLADRPMFCDLLAQAPLNLERNVSIESVRVFKLVTLDEVSAISAELHRLLGLTEQQSVDVIATATSLAGALWQMATPGPGVEALYRSDPRLAHAVVEVGPRLTRVLTALLAGFSGDAGPTG
;
A
#
# COMPACT_ATOMS: atom_id res chain seq x y z
N MET A 1 -53.62 -40.77 -64.56
CA MET A 1 -54.21 -40.95 -63.20
C MET A 1 -53.09 -41.27 -62.21
N ASN A 2 -53.02 -40.57 -61.20
CA ASN A 2 -52.26 -40.62 -59.94
C ASN A 2 -51.21 -39.54 -59.76
N GLN A 3 -51.65 -38.50 -59.14
CA GLN A 3 -50.88 -37.49 -58.45
C GLN A 3 -50.21 -38.18 -57.18
N VAL A 4 -48.96 -37.99 -57.00
CA VAL A 4 -48.32 -38.20 -55.71
C VAL A 4 -47.81 -36.87 -55.21
N CYS A 5 -48.31 -36.55 -54.09
CA CYS A 5 -48.16 -35.34 -53.30
C CYS A 5 -46.72 -35.22 -52.76
N CYS A 6 -46.02 -34.13 -53.11
CA CYS A 6 -44.74 -33.74 -52.49
C CYS A 6 -45.04 -32.84 -51.30
N MET A 7 -44.92 -33.33 -50.07
CA MET A 7 -45.01 -32.52 -48.84
C MET A 7 -43.61 -32.11 -48.34
N PRO A 8 -43.48 -30.96 -47.69
CA PRO A 8 -42.22 -30.23 -47.55
C PRO A 8 -41.43 -30.65 -46.30
N LEU A 9 -40.28 -31.21 -46.52
CA LEU A 9 -39.29 -31.62 -45.47
C LEU A 9 -38.44 -30.43 -44.96
N VAL A 10 -38.75 -29.20 -45.32
CA VAL A 10 -37.84 -28.08 -45.03
C VAL A 10 -38.24 -27.33 -43.73
N LYS A 11 -39.46 -27.43 -43.24
CA LYS A 11 -39.90 -26.67 -42.04
C LYS A 11 -39.46 -27.27 -40.71
N HIS A 12 -39.16 -28.55 -40.64
CA HIS A 12 -38.77 -29.20 -39.38
C HIS A 12 -37.27 -29.01 -39.03
N ARG A 13 -36.40 -28.74 -39.98
CA ARG A 13 -34.99 -28.48 -39.73
C ARG A 13 -34.74 -27.11 -39.11
N PHE A 14 -35.54 -26.11 -39.41
CA PHE A 14 -35.37 -24.76 -38.84
C PHE A 14 -35.82 -24.66 -37.38
N VAL A 15 -36.84 -25.42 -36.98
CA VAL A 15 -37.36 -25.39 -35.61
C VAL A 15 -36.37 -26.08 -34.64
N ILE A 16 -35.73 -27.16 -35.07
CA ILE A 16 -34.74 -27.87 -34.27
C ILE A 16 -33.47 -26.97 -34.09
N TYR A 17 -33.01 -26.26 -35.10
CA TYR A 17 -31.89 -25.34 -34.99
C TYR A 17 -32.19 -24.12 -34.11
N ALA A 18 -33.40 -23.57 -34.18
CA ALA A 18 -33.79 -22.47 -33.33
C ALA A 18 -33.93 -22.88 -31.84
N THR A 19 -34.35 -24.13 -31.58
CA THR A 19 -34.44 -24.68 -30.22
C THR A 19 -33.05 -25.07 -29.68
N LEU A 20 -32.14 -25.61 -30.51
CA LEU A 20 -30.77 -25.88 -30.14
C LEU A 20 -29.97 -24.60 -29.84
N LEU A 21 -30.18 -23.52 -30.64
CA LEU A 21 -29.57 -22.21 -30.37
C LEU A 21 -30.07 -21.56 -29.08
N ARG A 22 -31.29 -21.83 -28.64
CA ARG A 22 -31.78 -21.46 -27.31
C ARG A 22 -31.21 -22.32 -26.18
N TYR A 23 -30.84 -23.55 -26.45
CA TYR A 23 -30.25 -24.46 -25.45
C TYR A 23 -28.73 -24.31 -25.33
N ILE A 24 -28.05 -23.80 -26.39
CA ILE A 24 -26.62 -23.43 -26.37
C ILE A 24 -26.43 -21.96 -25.98
N GLY A 25 -27.51 -21.19 -26.00
CA GLY A 25 -27.57 -19.80 -25.54
C GLY A 25 -27.45 -19.75 -24.01
N LEU A 26 -26.21 -19.79 -23.53
CA LEU A 26 -25.77 -19.23 -22.28
C LEU A 26 -26.77 -19.39 -21.10
N VAL A 27 -26.77 -20.51 -20.47
CA VAL A 27 -26.92 -20.54 -19.02
C VAL A 27 -25.64 -19.91 -18.46
N VAL A 28 -25.58 -18.57 -18.47
CA VAL A 28 -24.63 -17.83 -17.67
C VAL A 28 -25.03 -18.16 -16.23
N THR A 29 -24.35 -19.13 -15.64
CA THR A 29 -24.63 -19.54 -14.28
C THR A 29 -24.50 -18.31 -13.37
N PRO A 30 -25.31 -18.18 -12.31
CA PRO A 30 -25.19 -17.09 -11.33
C PRO A 30 -23.75 -16.94 -10.79
N GLU A 31 -22.99 -18.01 -10.74
CA GLU A 31 -21.56 -18.00 -10.42
C GLU A 31 -20.70 -17.26 -11.44
N PHE A 32 -20.95 -17.44 -12.74
CA PHE A 32 -20.17 -16.77 -13.78
C PHE A 32 -20.50 -15.29 -13.88
N GLN A 33 -21.73 -14.88 -13.59
CA GLN A 33 -22.11 -13.45 -13.47
C GLN A 33 -21.52 -12.83 -12.19
N ARG A 34 -21.50 -13.54 -11.06
CA ARG A 34 -20.86 -13.09 -9.81
C ARG A 34 -19.36 -12.95 -9.98
N ALA A 35 -18.66 -13.89 -10.61
CA ALA A 35 -17.24 -13.82 -10.88
C ALA A 35 -16.88 -12.62 -11.81
N ARG A 36 -17.66 -12.38 -12.86
CA ARG A 36 -17.50 -11.19 -13.72
C ARG A 36 -17.75 -9.89 -12.98
N SER A 37 -18.75 -9.82 -12.11
CA SER A 37 -19.05 -8.63 -11.32
C SER A 37 -17.98 -8.38 -10.25
N ALA A 38 -17.46 -9.44 -9.62
CA ALA A 38 -16.35 -9.35 -8.64
C ALA A 38 -15.06 -8.86 -9.29
N GLY A 39 -14.69 -9.43 -10.45
CA GLY A 39 -13.51 -8.98 -11.20
C GLY A 39 -13.62 -7.53 -11.67
N ALA A 40 -14.81 -7.11 -12.16
CA ALA A 40 -15.03 -5.72 -12.54
C ALA A 40 -14.99 -4.76 -11.34
N LYS A 41 -15.45 -5.20 -10.16
CA LYS A 41 -15.34 -4.44 -8.92
C LYS A 41 -13.88 -4.26 -8.52
N GLN A 42 -13.11 -5.34 -8.50
CA GLN A 42 -11.69 -5.32 -8.17
C GLN A 42 -10.89 -4.41 -9.12
N GLN A 43 -11.08 -4.52 -10.43
CA GLN A 43 -10.44 -3.64 -11.41
C GLN A 43 -10.76 -2.16 -11.17
N ARG A 44 -11.98 -1.86 -10.72
CA ARG A 44 -12.37 -0.48 -10.40
C ARG A 44 -11.69 0.01 -9.12
N GLU A 45 -11.59 -0.82 -8.09
CA GLU A 45 -10.85 -0.52 -6.85
C GLU A 45 -9.37 -0.26 -7.17
N GLU A 46 -8.72 -1.09 -7.97
CA GLU A 46 -7.34 -0.92 -8.42
C GLU A 46 -7.14 0.39 -9.19
N ALA A 47 -8.06 0.74 -10.10
CA ALA A 47 -8.01 2.01 -10.83
C ALA A 47 -8.12 3.23 -9.89
N ILE A 48 -8.97 3.15 -8.85
CA ILE A 48 -9.11 4.19 -7.83
C ILE A 48 -7.81 4.33 -7.02
N LEU A 49 -7.24 3.23 -6.55
CA LEU A 49 -5.98 3.22 -5.81
C LEU A 49 -4.83 3.79 -6.66
N ALA A 50 -4.72 3.36 -7.92
CA ALA A 50 -3.70 3.88 -8.84
C ALA A 50 -3.86 5.40 -9.10
N ALA A 51 -5.09 5.90 -9.22
CA ALA A 51 -5.34 7.33 -9.35
C ALA A 51 -4.96 8.10 -8.09
N ALA A 52 -5.31 7.58 -6.89
CA ALA A 52 -4.93 8.18 -5.61
C ALA A 52 -3.41 8.21 -5.43
N THR A 53 -2.70 7.15 -5.82
CA THR A 53 -1.24 7.08 -5.81
C THR A 53 -0.61 8.16 -6.68
N ARG A 54 -1.05 8.31 -7.94
CA ARG A 54 -0.51 9.33 -8.85
C ARG A 54 -0.76 10.75 -8.33
N LEU A 55 -1.96 11.00 -7.81
CA LEU A 55 -2.31 12.32 -7.28
C LEU A 55 -1.53 12.62 -5.99
N GLY A 56 -1.39 11.64 -5.09
CA GLY A 56 -0.64 11.77 -3.86
C GLY A 56 0.85 12.02 -4.10
N ALA A 57 1.47 11.28 -5.01
CA ALA A 57 2.86 11.46 -5.40
C ALA A 57 3.13 12.86 -6.01
N GLY A 58 2.16 13.42 -6.75
CA GLY A 58 2.34 14.72 -7.41
C GLY A 58 2.19 15.94 -6.50
N ARG A 59 1.36 15.89 -5.47
CA ARG A 59 1.01 17.07 -4.65
C ARG A 59 0.88 16.80 -3.14
N GLY A 60 1.27 15.60 -2.70
CA GLY A 60 1.12 15.16 -1.31
C GLY A 60 -0.30 14.67 -1.00
N ILE A 61 -0.39 13.65 -0.14
CA ILE A 61 -1.69 12.99 0.13
C ILE A 61 -2.69 13.92 0.82
N ARG A 62 -2.24 14.89 1.61
CA ARG A 62 -3.11 15.88 2.30
C ARG A 62 -3.92 16.74 1.33
N GLN A 63 -3.39 17.01 0.14
CA GLN A 63 -4.00 17.89 -0.86
C GLN A 63 -4.99 17.16 -1.78
N VAL A 64 -5.00 15.83 -1.75
CA VAL A 64 -5.86 15.04 -2.62
C VAL A 64 -7.24 14.85 -1.99
N THR A 65 -8.31 15.24 -2.69
CA THR A 65 -9.69 15.04 -2.25
C THR A 65 -10.33 13.82 -2.90
N LEU A 66 -11.43 13.32 -2.32
CA LEU A 66 -12.23 12.26 -2.95
C LEU A 66 -12.76 12.66 -4.32
N THR A 67 -13.06 13.95 -4.51
CA THR A 67 -13.51 14.51 -5.78
C THR A 67 -12.43 14.46 -6.85
N ASP A 68 -11.18 14.76 -6.48
CA ASP A 68 -10.04 14.65 -7.39
C ASP A 68 -9.83 13.22 -7.88
N ILE A 69 -9.91 12.25 -6.97
CA ILE A 69 -9.76 10.83 -7.29
C ILE A 69 -10.90 10.39 -8.21
N ALA A 70 -12.15 10.75 -7.88
CA ALA A 70 -13.33 10.43 -8.69
C ALA A 70 -13.17 10.98 -10.12
N HIS A 71 -12.79 12.24 -10.25
CA HIS A 71 -12.53 12.87 -11.55
C HIS A 71 -11.45 12.14 -12.36
N ALA A 72 -10.34 11.77 -11.69
CA ALA A 72 -9.21 11.08 -12.32
C ALA A 72 -9.56 9.69 -12.87
N VAL A 73 -10.63 9.04 -12.34
CA VAL A 73 -11.12 7.73 -12.82
C VAL A 73 -12.43 7.84 -13.63
N GLY A 74 -12.86 9.06 -13.96
CA GLY A 74 -14.09 9.30 -14.73
C GLY A 74 -15.36 8.88 -13.99
N MET A 75 -15.41 9.03 -12.66
CA MET A 75 -16.54 8.65 -11.82
C MET A 75 -17.15 9.85 -11.10
N HIS A 76 -18.45 9.77 -10.80
CA HIS A 76 -19.08 10.65 -9.83
C HIS A 76 -18.66 10.30 -8.41
N LYS A 77 -18.50 11.32 -7.54
CA LYS A 77 -18.18 11.12 -6.11
C LYS A 77 -19.10 10.11 -5.42
N SER A 78 -20.42 10.14 -5.72
CA SER A 78 -21.38 9.21 -5.15
C SER A 78 -21.18 7.76 -5.60
N ALA A 79 -20.63 7.53 -6.78
CA ALA A 79 -20.29 6.19 -7.26
C ALA A 79 -19.05 5.62 -6.57
N MET A 80 -18.12 6.48 -6.11
CA MET A 80 -16.94 6.08 -5.34
C MET A 80 -17.32 5.40 -4.02
N LEU A 81 -18.41 5.84 -3.38
CA LEU A 81 -18.86 5.32 -2.08
C LEU A 81 -19.34 3.85 -2.14
N ARG A 82 -19.44 3.25 -3.33
CA ARG A 82 -19.66 1.79 -3.49
C ARG A 82 -18.39 0.96 -3.33
N TYR A 83 -17.23 1.62 -3.36
CA TYR A 83 -15.91 0.99 -3.31
C TYR A 83 -15.17 1.36 -2.04
N PHE A 84 -15.21 2.61 -1.65
CA PHE A 84 -14.54 3.15 -0.48
C PHE A 84 -15.47 4.10 0.28
N GLU A 85 -15.57 3.92 1.60
CA GLU A 85 -16.45 4.73 2.47
C GLU A 85 -15.99 6.19 2.57
N THR A 86 -14.66 6.41 2.57
CA THR A 86 -14.05 7.73 2.67
C THR A 86 -12.77 7.82 1.81
N ARG A 87 -12.27 9.04 1.63
CA ARG A 87 -10.93 9.29 1.09
C ARG A 87 -9.85 8.65 1.95
N GLU A 88 -10.03 8.72 3.25
CA GLU A 88 -9.11 8.19 4.24
C GLU A 88 -8.98 6.67 4.13
N GLN A 89 -10.07 5.97 3.84
CA GLN A 89 -10.02 4.52 3.60
C GLN A 89 -9.17 4.17 2.37
N ILE A 90 -9.23 4.97 1.29
CA ILE A 90 -8.37 4.78 0.11
C ILE A 90 -6.90 4.87 0.51
N PHE A 91 -6.51 5.93 1.24
CA PHE A 91 -5.13 6.13 1.66
C PHE A 91 -4.69 5.14 2.75
N LEU A 92 -5.58 4.73 3.65
CA LEU A 92 -5.30 3.68 4.63
C LEU A 92 -5.03 2.33 3.95
N ARG A 93 -5.78 2.01 2.89
CA ARG A 93 -5.50 0.83 2.06
C ARG A 93 -4.14 0.95 1.35
N LEU A 94 -3.81 2.10 0.79
CA LEU A 94 -2.49 2.35 0.20
C LEU A 94 -1.37 2.27 1.24
N THR A 95 -1.63 2.65 2.50
CA THR A 95 -0.67 2.46 3.60
C THR A 95 -0.43 0.98 3.87
N ALA A 96 -1.49 0.16 3.92
CA ALA A 96 -1.36 -1.29 4.08
C ALA A 96 -0.58 -1.94 2.92
N ASP A 97 -0.85 -1.52 1.69
CA ASP A 97 -0.12 -2.02 0.51
C ASP A 97 1.35 -1.55 0.54
N GLY A 98 1.61 -0.33 1.01
CA GLY A 98 2.96 0.18 1.24
C GLY A 98 3.75 -0.61 2.31
N TRP A 99 3.08 -1.05 3.39
CA TRP A 99 3.69 -1.93 4.39
C TRP A 99 4.12 -3.27 3.78
N ARG A 100 3.27 -3.91 2.96
CA ARG A 100 3.60 -5.18 2.30
C ARG A 100 4.79 -5.03 1.34
N GLU A 101 4.73 -4.02 0.48
CA GLU A 101 5.77 -3.78 -0.51
C GLU A 101 7.11 -3.42 0.15
N TRP A 102 7.11 -2.53 1.14
CA TRP A 102 8.31 -2.17 1.88
C TRP A 102 8.91 -3.35 2.64
N SER A 103 8.09 -4.10 3.38
CA SER A 103 8.52 -5.27 4.14
C SER A 103 9.16 -6.32 3.24
N GLU A 104 8.56 -6.62 2.10
CA GLU A 104 9.10 -7.58 1.14
C GLU A 104 10.49 -7.18 0.64
N VAL A 105 10.65 -5.92 0.18
CA VAL A 105 11.93 -5.41 -0.31
C VAL A 105 12.98 -5.34 0.79
N LEU A 106 12.61 -4.82 1.97
CA LEU A 106 13.52 -4.75 3.12
C LEU A 106 14.01 -6.14 3.52
N ARG A 107 13.13 -7.12 3.63
CA ARG A 107 13.52 -8.50 3.97
C ARG A 107 14.47 -9.10 2.93
N GLN A 108 14.27 -8.82 1.64
CA GLN A 108 15.20 -9.25 0.59
C GLN A 108 16.58 -8.60 0.74
N GLU A 109 16.65 -7.33 1.15
CA GLU A 109 17.91 -6.64 1.43
C GLU A 109 18.59 -7.21 2.67
N LEU A 110 17.86 -7.40 3.77
CA LEU A 110 18.35 -7.97 5.02
C LEU A 110 18.81 -9.43 4.84
N ALA A 111 18.17 -10.22 4.00
CA ALA A 111 18.55 -11.59 3.70
C ALA A 111 19.92 -11.71 3.03
N ARG A 112 20.45 -10.63 2.43
CA ARG A 112 21.80 -10.59 1.87
C ARG A 112 22.89 -10.39 2.92
N LEU A 113 22.51 -9.98 4.13
CA LEU A 113 23.40 -9.79 5.25
C LEU A 113 23.57 -11.10 6.03
N SER A 114 24.77 -11.33 6.55
CA SER A 114 25.07 -12.47 7.42
C SER A 114 24.71 -12.17 8.88
N PRO A 115 24.39 -13.19 9.70
CA PRO A 115 24.30 -13.01 11.15
C PRO A 115 25.55 -12.33 11.72
N GLY A 116 25.36 -11.38 12.63
CA GLY A 116 26.44 -10.55 13.16
C GLY A 116 26.86 -9.40 12.23
N ALA A 117 26.05 -9.05 11.22
CA ALA A 117 26.27 -7.86 10.40
C ALA A 117 26.39 -6.61 11.29
N PRO A 118 27.20 -5.62 10.90
CA PRO A 118 27.30 -4.37 11.65
C PRO A 118 25.94 -3.66 11.78
N ASP A 119 25.65 -3.08 12.95
CA ASP A 119 24.45 -2.30 13.21
C ASP A 119 24.21 -1.22 12.13
N SER A 120 25.30 -0.59 11.65
CA SER A 120 25.26 0.42 10.60
C SER A 120 24.75 -0.13 9.26
N ALA A 121 25.05 -1.38 8.93
CA ALA A 121 24.57 -2.01 7.68
C ALA A 121 23.06 -2.27 7.74
N VAL A 122 22.56 -2.77 8.88
CA VAL A 122 21.12 -2.98 9.12
C VAL A 122 20.38 -1.64 9.16
N ALA A 123 20.94 -0.65 9.86
CA ALA A 123 20.39 0.71 9.89
C ALA A 123 20.31 1.35 8.50
N GLN A 124 21.32 1.13 7.67
CA GLN A 124 21.36 1.64 6.29
C GLN A 124 20.29 0.98 5.41
N ALA A 125 20.09 -0.34 5.52
CA ALA A 125 19.02 -1.03 4.80
C ALA A 125 17.63 -0.52 5.20
N LEU A 126 17.35 -0.38 6.51
CA LEU A 126 16.11 0.19 7.02
C LEU A 126 15.87 1.63 6.52
N ALA A 127 16.89 2.49 6.70
CA ALA A 127 16.77 3.90 6.37
C ALA A 127 16.70 4.16 4.85
N GLY A 128 17.53 3.45 4.06
CA GLY A 128 17.56 3.57 2.61
C GLY A 128 16.25 3.12 1.98
N SER A 129 15.78 1.93 2.36
CA SER A 129 14.53 1.39 1.83
C SER A 129 13.31 2.27 2.12
N LEU A 130 13.27 2.99 3.27
CA LEU A 130 12.23 3.99 3.57
C LEU A 130 12.44 5.29 2.78
N ALA A 131 13.66 5.81 2.70
CA ALA A 131 13.97 7.04 1.99
C ALA A 131 13.63 6.97 0.48
N ASP A 132 13.77 5.79 -0.12
CA ASP A 132 13.42 5.52 -1.52
C ASP A 132 11.90 5.44 -1.76
N ARG A 133 11.06 5.59 -0.69
CA ARG A 133 9.60 5.49 -0.71
C ARG A 133 8.90 6.76 -0.20
N PRO A 134 9.06 7.89 -0.91
CA PRO A 134 8.51 9.18 -0.48
C PRO A 134 7.02 9.13 -0.13
N MET A 135 6.22 8.48 -0.99
CA MET A 135 4.79 8.37 -0.78
C MET A 135 4.45 7.50 0.45
N PHE A 136 5.20 6.44 0.70
CA PHE A 136 5.00 5.61 1.89
C PHE A 136 5.35 6.39 3.17
N CYS A 137 6.43 7.19 3.16
CA CYS A 137 6.75 8.10 4.27
C CYS A 137 5.63 9.12 4.52
N ASP A 138 5.03 9.71 3.48
CA ASP A 138 3.89 10.62 3.62
C ASP A 138 2.68 9.89 4.23
N LEU A 139 2.37 8.67 3.77
CA LEU A 139 1.30 7.83 4.31
C LEU A 139 1.53 7.47 5.78
N LEU A 140 2.75 7.06 6.16
CA LEU A 140 3.13 6.75 7.54
C LEU A 140 2.92 7.95 8.46
N ALA A 141 3.28 9.17 8.03
CA ALA A 141 3.06 10.39 8.80
C ALA A 141 1.57 10.69 9.03
N GLN A 142 0.71 10.35 8.07
CA GLN A 142 -0.72 10.69 8.12
C GLN A 142 -1.59 9.60 8.75
N ALA A 143 -1.12 8.34 8.79
CA ALA A 143 -1.92 7.20 9.27
C ALA A 143 -2.51 7.44 10.69
N PRO A 144 -1.71 7.70 11.75
CA PRO A 144 -2.23 7.88 13.10
C PRO A 144 -2.96 9.21 13.30
N LEU A 145 -2.65 10.23 12.50
CA LEU A 145 -3.18 11.58 12.67
C LEU A 145 -4.57 11.74 12.03
N ASN A 146 -4.74 11.19 10.83
CA ASN A 146 -5.90 11.44 9.99
C ASN A 146 -6.58 10.17 9.48
N LEU A 147 -5.81 9.23 8.91
CA LEU A 147 -6.39 8.14 8.12
C LEU A 147 -7.18 7.17 9.00
N GLU A 148 -6.64 6.80 10.17
CA GLU A 148 -7.30 5.89 11.09
C GLU A 148 -8.51 6.50 11.81
N ARG A 149 -8.61 7.83 11.89
CA ARG A 149 -9.66 8.54 12.65
C ARG A 149 -10.94 8.76 11.87
N ASN A 150 -10.88 8.67 10.55
CA ASN A 150 -11.99 9.02 9.65
C ASN A 150 -12.45 7.84 8.78
N VAL A 151 -12.32 6.63 9.32
CA VAL A 151 -12.76 5.38 8.69
C VAL A 151 -13.48 4.49 9.69
N SER A 152 -14.17 3.46 9.21
CA SER A 152 -14.78 2.45 10.06
C SER A 152 -13.75 1.69 10.90
N ILE A 153 -14.18 1.20 12.07
CA ILE A 153 -13.33 0.37 12.94
C ILE A 153 -12.85 -0.90 12.23
N GLU A 154 -13.64 -1.43 11.31
CA GLU A 154 -13.26 -2.60 10.52
C GLU A 154 -12.12 -2.27 9.54
N SER A 155 -12.14 -1.09 8.91
CA SER A 155 -11.04 -0.61 8.08
C SER A 155 -9.75 -0.44 8.88
N VAL A 156 -9.84 0.11 10.10
CA VAL A 156 -8.69 0.21 11.01
C VAL A 156 -8.17 -1.19 11.39
N ARG A 157 -9.07 -2.11 11.73
CA ARG A 157 -8.70 -3.48 12.10
C ARG A 157 -7.94 -4.18 10.99
N VAL A 158 -8.45 -4.13 9.76
CA VAL A 158 -7.79 -4.74 8.59
C VAL A 158 -6.38 -4.14 8.40
N PHE A 159 -6.24 -2.82 8.48
CA PHE A 159 -4.95 -2.15 8.40
C PHE A 159 -3.98 -2.59 9.50
N LYS A 160 -4.44 -2.63 10.77
CA LYS A 160 -3.59 -3.03 11.90
C LYS A 160 -3.12 -4.48 11.81
N LEU A 161 -3.97 -5.40 11.33
CA LEU A 161 -3.57 -6.80 11.15
C LEU A 161 -2.49 -6.92 10.08
N VAL A 162 -2.62 -6.23 8.95
CA VAL A 162 -1.56 -6.19 7.92
C VAL A 162 -0.26 -5.64 8.50
N THR A 163 -0.32 -4.51 9.21
CA THR A 163 0.86 -3.91 9.82
C THR A 163 1.53 -4.88 10.81
N LEU A 164 0.74 -5.56 11.63
CA LEU A 164 1.26 -6.53 12.60
C LEU A 164 1.97 -7.70 11.92
N ASP A 165 1.40 -8.27 10.85
CA ASP A 165 1.99 -9.36 10.09
C ASP A 165 3.34 -8.93 9.48
N GLU A 166 3.42 -7.73 8.91
CA GLU A 166 4.65 -7.23 8.29
C GLU A 166 5.72 -6.86 9.33
N VAL A 167 5.33 -6.29 10.47
CA VAL A 167 6.24 -6.03 11.61
C VAL A 167 6.82 -7.35 12.12
N SER A 168 6.00 -8.40 12.28
CA SER A 168 6.47 -9.72 12.70
C SER A 168 7.48 -10.32 11.72
N ALA A 169 7.21 -10.20 10.41
CA ALA A 169 8.10 -10.70 9.37
C ALA A 169 9.47 -9.98 9.37
N ILE A 170 9.49 -8.66 9.54
CA ILE A 170 10.75 -7.89 9.65
C ILE A 170 11.47 -8.22 10.96
N SER A 171 10.75 -8.37 12.08
CA SER A 171 11.32 -8.71 13.38
C SER A 171 12.07 -10.02 13.35
N ALA A 172 11.58 -11.02 12.61
CA ALA A 172 12.29 -12.29 12.43
C ALA A 172 13.66 -12.11 11.75
N GLU A 173 13.79 -11.21 10.79
CA GLU A 173 15.07 -10.89 10.15
C GLU A 173 16.01 -10.12 11.07
N LEU A 174 15.49 -9.16 11.85
CA LEU A 174 16.31 -8.42 12.84
C LEU A 174 16.81 -9.36 13.95
N HIS A 175 15.99 -10.29 14.42
CA HIS A 175 16.40 -11.33 15.34
C HIS A 175 17.52 -12.21 14.73
N ARG A 176 17.33 -12.68 13.50
CA ARG A 176 18.33 -13.51 12.79
C ARG A 176 19.68 -12.82 12.65
N LEU A 177 19.66 -11.50 12.34
CA LEU A 177 20.88 -10.72 12.07
C LEU A 177 21.60 -10.27 13.34
N LEU A 178 20.85 -9.75 14.30
CA LEU A 178 21.37 -9.01 15.46
C LEU A 178 21.01 -9.64 16.80
N GLY A 179 20.23 -10.74 16.83
CA GLY A 179 19.77 -11.37 18.07
C GLY A 179 18.79 -10.52 18.88
N LEU A 180 18.18 -9.48 18.28
CA LEU A 180 17.22 -8.62 18.97
C LEU A 180 16.03 -9.41 19.49
N THR A 181 15.52 -9.06 20.66
CA THR A 181 14.25 -9.56 21.16
C THR A 181 13.10 -9.05 20.28
N GLU A 182 11.92 -9.68 20.40
CA GLU A 182 10.72 -9.23 19.69
C GLU A 182 10.40 -7.75 20.02
N GLN A 183 10.44 -7.37 21.29
CA GLN A 183 10.18 -5.98 21.71
C GLN A 183 11.20 -5.00 21.13
N GLN A 184 12.48 -5.30 21.17
CA GLN A 184 13.53 -4.46 20.58
C GLN A 184 13.35 -4.30 19.07
N SER A 185 12.98 -5.39 18.37
CA SER A 185 12.69 -5.36 16.94
C SER A 185 11.49 -4.46 16.62
N VAL A 186 10.42 -4.57 17.42
CA VAL A 186 9.24 -3.69 17.28
C VAL A 186 9.63 -2.23 17.52
N ASP A 187 10.44 -1.94 18.54
CA ASP A 187 10.89 -0.58 18.86
C ASP A 187 11.75 0.01 17.72
N VAL A 188 12.63 -0.79 17.11
CA VAL A 188 13.41 -0.38 15.92
C VAL A 188 12.49 -0.04 14.75
N ILE A 189 11.55 -0.93 14.42
CA ILE A 189 10.64 -0.76 13.28
C ILE A 189 9.72 0.44 13.51
N ALA A 190 9.16 0.58 14.71
CA ALA A 190 8.29 1.70 15.08
C ALA A 190 9.05 3.03 15.01
N THR A 191 10.30 3.07 15.52
CA THR A 191 11.16 4.25 15.44
C THR A 191 11.48 4.57 13.99
N ALA A 192 11.88 3.59 13.17
CA ALA A 192 12.23 3.78 11.77
C ALA A 192 11.05 4.37 10.98
N THR A 193 9.88 3.77 11.09
CA THR A 193 8.69 4.17 10.31
C THR A 193 8.11 5.51 10.78
N SER A 194 8.05 5.75 12.10
CA SER A 194 7.55 7.01 12.66
C SER A 194 8.49 8.16 12.31
N LEU A 195 9.80 7.95 12.47
CA LEU A 195 10.79 8.98 12.18
C LEU A 195 10.92 9.24 10.67
N ALA A 196 10.83 8.22 9.82
CA ALA A 196 10.80 8.41 8.37
C ALA A 196 9.64 9.31 7.94
N GLY A 197 8.44 9.06 8.46
CA GLY A 197 7.28 9.92 8.21
C GLY A 197 7.48 11.36 8.67
N ALA A 198 7.99 11.55 9.89
CA ALA A 198 8.27 12.88 10.43
C ALA A 198 9.35 13.63 9.64
N LEU A 199 10.45 12.96 9.33
CA LEU A 199 11.56 13.54 8.55
C LEU A 199 11.12 13.89 7.13
N TRP A 200 10.26 13.06 6.52
CA TRP A 200 9.69 13.36 5.20
C TRP A 200 8.86 14.64 5.21
N GLN A 201 8.00 14.85 6.22
CA GLN A 201 7.23 16.10 6.36
C GLN A 201 8.14 17.32 6.55
N MET A 202 9.25 17.18 7.26
CA MET A 202 10.25 18.23 7.44
C MET A 202 11.04 18.51 6.16
N ALA A 203 11.34 17.46 5.38
CA ALA A 203 12.09 17.56 4.13
C ALA A 203 11.26 18.13 2.96
N THR A 204 9.93 18.10 3.08
CA THR A 204 9.00 18.59 2.05
C THR A 204 8.14 19.75 2.56
N PRO A 205 8.73 20.86 3.02
CA PRO A 205 7.98 22.01 3.48
C PRO A 205 7.24 22.67 2.31
N GLY A 206 6.14 23.37 2.61
CA GLY A 206 5.46 24.16 1.59
C GLY A 206 6.35 25.25 1.00
N PRO A 207 6.04 25.77 -0.22
CA PRO A 207 6.92 26.66 -0.98
C PRO A 207 7.39 27.90 -0.21
N GLY A 208 6.53 28.47 0.64
CA GLY A 208 6.89 29.64 1.45
C GLY A 208 7.94 29.35 2.52
N VAL A 209 7.84 28.19 3.18
CA VAL A 209 8.81 27.76 4.20
C VAL A 209 10.13 27.35 3.53
N GLU A 210 10.07 26.69 2.39
CA GLU A 210 11.26 26.35 1.60
C GLU A 210 12.02 27.60 1.15
N ALA A 211 11.32 28.64 0.69
CA ALA A 211 11.92 29.93 0.34
C ALA A 211 12.59 30.60 1.55
N LEU A 212 11.95 30.53 2.73
CA LEU A 212 12.53 31.03 3.97
C LEU A 212 13.83 30.33 4.33
N TYR A 213 13.86 29.00 4.28
CA TYR A 213 15.06 28.21 4.60
C TYR A 213 16.23 28.51 3.65
N ARG A 214 15.93 28.80 2.37
CA ARG A 214 16.97 29.21 1.40
C ARG A 214 17.47 30.61 1.60
N SER A 215 16.63 31.53 2.11
CA SER A 215 16.96 32.95 2.24
C SER A 215 17.73 33.29 3.50
N ASP A 216 17.65 32.50 4.56
CA ASP A 216 18.33 32.72 5.84
C ASP A 216 19.33 31.59 6.14
N PRO A 217 20.65 31.85 6.04
CA PRO A 217 21.69 30.84 6.35
C PRO A 217 21.58 30.22 7.73
N ARG A 218 20.99 30.92 8.70
CA ARG A 218 20.79 30.41 10.07
C ARG A 218 19.79 29.25 10.11
N LEU A 219 18.94 29.16 9.10
CA LEU A 219 17.91 28.11 8.93
C LEU A 219 18.36 26.96 8.03
N ALA A 220 19.56 26.99 7.48
CA ALA A 220 20.08 25.95 6.58
C ALA A 220 20.04 24.55 7.23
N HIS A 221 20.17 24.45 8.57
CA HIS A 221 20.06 23.22 9.33
C HIS A 221 18.66 22.57 9.29
N ALA A 222 17.62 23.32 8.91
CA ALA A 222 16.26 22.84 8.77
C ALA A 222 16.03 22.04 7.48
N VAL A 223 16.97 22.09 6.53
CA VAL A 223 16.97 21.23 5.35
C VAL A 223 17.36 19.81 5.78
N VAL A 224 16.42 18.89 5.70
CA VAL A 224 16.57 17.51 6.22
C VAL A 224 16.75 16.53 5.06
N GLU A 225 17.82 15.76 5.11
CA GLU A 225 17.98 14.56 4.28
C GLU A 225 17.49 13.33 5.05
N VAL A 226 16.40 12.70 4.59
CA VAL A 226 15.71 11.62 5.30
C VAL A 226 16.63 10.44 5.55
N GLY A 227 17.21 9.87 4.49
CA GLY A 227 18.03 8.66 4.58
C GLY A 227 19.24 8.81 5.52
N PRO A 228 20.15 9.75 5.29
CA PRO A 228 21.34 9.93 6.16
C PRO A 228 21.00 10.20 7.62
N ARG A 229 19.96 10.99 7.89
CA ARG A 229 19.54 11.29 9.25
C ARG A 229 18.95 10.08 9.96
N LEU A 230 18.09 9.36 9.26
CA LEU A 230 17.46 8.14 9.76
C LEU A 230 18.51 7.06 10.02
N THR A 231 19.47 6.84 9.11
CA THR A 231 20.58 5.90 9.30
C THR A 231 21.35 6.18 10.58
N ARG A 232 21.74 7.44 10.82
CA ARG A 232 22.48 7.79 12.05
C ARG A 232 21.72 7.47 13.33
N VAL A 233 20.41 7.79 13.35
CA VAL A 233 19.57 7.54 14.53
C VAL A 233 19.38 6.04 14.76
N LEU A 234 19.08 5.29 13.70
CA LEU A 234 18.90 3.83 13.80
C LEU A 234 20.21 3.11 14.17
N THR A 235 21.37 3.55 13.66
CA THR A 235 22.65 3.00 14.07
C THR A 235 22.87 3.18 15.57
N ALA A 236 22.60 4.36 16.13
CA ALA A 236 22.74 4.63 17.54
C ALA A 236 21.75 3.79 18.39
N LEU A 237 20.51 3.62 17.91
CA LEU A 237 19.50 2.80 18.58
C LEU A 237 19.91 1.33 18.63
N LEU A 238 20.36 0.76 17.51
CA LEU A 238 20.80 -0.62 17.40
C LEU A 238 22.05 -0.87 18.28
N ALA A 239 23.02 0.03 18.25
CA ALA A 239 24.21 -0.05 19.10
C ALA A 239 23.86 -0.03 20.60
N GLY A 240 22.83 0.73 21.01
CA GLY A 240 22.30 0.71 22.36
C GLY A 240 21.78 -0.66 22.78
N PHE A 241 21.01 -1.31 21.93
CA PHE A 241 20.49 -2.65 22.20
C PHE A 241 21.58 -3.74 22.20
N SER A 242 22.59 -3.61 21.33
CA SER A 242 23.73 -4.52 21.29
C SER A 242 24.62 -4.39 22.55
N GLY A 243 24.72 -3.18 23.13
CA GLY A 243 25.48 -2.92 24.36
C GLY A 243 24.78 -3.43 25.63
N ASP A 244 23.48 -3.50 25.67
CA ASP A 244 22.69 -4.03 26.79
C ASP A 244 22.70 -5.56 26.88
N ALA A 245 23.13 -6.25 25.83
CA ALA A 245 23.39 -7.68 25.81
C ALA A 245 24.77 -7.98 26.49
N GLY A 246 24.99 -7.44 27.71
CA GLY A 246 26.15 -7.70 28.52
C GLY A 246 26.33 -9.19 28.79
N PRO A 247 27.56 -9.67 29.13
CA PRO A 247 27.85 -11.09 29.23
C PRO A 247 26.91 -11.74 30.26
N THR A 248 26.03 -12.61 29.76
CA THR A 248 25.33 -13.57 30.62
C THR A 248 26.41 -14.47 31.21
N GLY A 249 26.80 -14.15 32.45
CA GLY A 249 27.72 -14.94 33.26
C GLY A 249 27.13 -16.29 33.65
#